data_fe7c7826bc203f7a4c4f988fee4f4f4b
#
_entry.id   fe7c7826bc203f7a4c4f988fee4f4f4b
#
_cell.length_a   1.000
_cell.length_b   1.000
_cell.length_c   1.000
_cell.angle_alpha   90.00
_cell.angle_beta   90.00
_cell.angle_gamma   90.00
#
_symmetry.space_group_name_H-M   'P 1'
#
loop_
_entity.id
_entity.type
_entity.pdbx_description
1 polymer ?
#
loop_
_entity_poly.entity_id
_entity_poly.type
_entity_poly.pdbx_seq_one_letter_code
_entity_poly.pdbx_strand_id
1 'polypeptide(L)' 'MKGRFIVKIDGTYVLFTDYAEIRVPFDEIIAFEPEIPDPPHTEEEHAEIMTYTARYNELLRRNRAARNETR' A
#
# COMPACT_ATOMS: atom_id res chain seq x y z
N MET A 1 4.08 -5.83 -5.85
CA MET A 1 3.77 -4.50 -6.42
C MET A 1 4.76 -3.49 -5.86
N LYS A 2 5.57 -2.94 -6.73
CA LYS A 2 6.56 -1.94 -6.35
C LYS A 2 5.97 -0.54 -6.37
N GLY A 3 6.57 0.36 -5.63
CA GLY A 3 6.13 1.74 -5.58
C GLY A 3 6.77 2.48 -4.42
N ARG A 4 6.12 3.55 -4.02
CA ARG A 4 6.54 4.35 -2.91
C ARG A 4 5.39 4.41 -1.91
N PHE A 5 5.57 3.78 -0.77
CA PHE A 5 4.54 3.68 0.25
C PHE A 5 5.10 4.22 1.56
N ILE A 6 4.53 5.31 2.04
CA ILE A 6 4.96 5.94 3.28
C ILE A 6 3.82 5.85 4.28
N VAL A 7 4.11 5.28 5.44
CA VAL A 7 3.17 5.21 6.54
C VAL A 7 3.81 5.79 7.79
N LYS A 8 2.97 6.18 8.72
CA LYS A 8 3.43 6.65 10.03
C LYS A 8 3.22 5.54 11.04
N ILE A 9 4.28 5.14 11.72
CA ILE A 9 4.25 4.09 12.75
C ILE A 9 4.85 4.66 14.02
N ASP A 10 4.05 4.70 15.09
CA ASP A 10 4.47 5.26 16.39
C ASP A 10 5.10 6.65 16.26
N GLY A 11 4.49 7.49 15.41
CA GLY A 11 4.95 8.85 15.20
C GLY A 11 6.12 8.98 14.23
N THR A 12 6.61 7.89 13.66
CA THR A 12 7.76 7.89 12.76
C THR A 12 7.33 7.56 11.33
N TYR A 13 7.82 8.32 10.35
CA TYR A 13 7.56 8.04 8.95
C TYR A 13 8.46 6.91 8.45
N VAL A 14 7.86 5.91 7.82
CA VAL A 14 8.57 4.74 7.29
C VAL A 14 8.24 4.58 5.82
N LEU A 15 9.28 4.47 5.00
CA LEU A 15 9.16 4.25 3.55
C LEU A 15 9.29 2.76 3.25
N PHE A 16 8.33 2.25 2.50
CA PHE A 16 8.40 0.92 1.91
C PHE A 16 8.40 1.04 0.39
N THR A 17 9.18 0.22 -0.28
CA THR A 17 9.31 0.24 -1.74
C THR A 17 8.54 -0.89 -2.42
N ASP A 18 7.95 -1.78 -1.63
CA ASP A 18 7.10 -2.86 -2.13
C ASP A 18 5.89 -3.00 -1.23
N TYR A 19 4.72 -3.20 -1.84
CA TYR A 19 3.46 -3.36 -1.12
C TYR A 19 3.52 -4.49 -0.09
N ALA A 20 4.21 -5.60 -0.43
CA ALA A 20 4.32 -6.74 0.47
C ALA A 20 5.15 -6.45 1.73
N GLU A 21 5.95 -5.39 1.70
CA GLU A 21 6.79 -5.01 2.85
C GLU A 21 6.06 -4.12 3.86
N ILE A 22 4.90 -3.58 3.49
CA ILE A 22 4.18 -2.65 4.36
C ILE A 22 3.76 -3.35 5.64
N ARG A 23 4.17 -2.79 6.76
CA ARG A 23 3.88 -3.36 8.09
C ARG A 23 2.59 -2.79 8.65
N VAL A 24 1.82 -3.65 9.28
CA VAL A 24 0.63 -3.27 10.03
C VAL A 24 0.82 -3.68 11.49
N PRO A 25 0.27 -2.97 12.47
CA PRO A 25 -0.52 -1.75 12.32
C PRO A 25 0.32 -0.50 12.08
N PHE A 26 -0.27 0.49 11.44
CA PHE A 26 0.32 1.82 11.29
C PHE A 26 -0.72 2.87 11.72
N ASP A 27 -0.24 4.09 12.01
CA ASP A 27 -1.12 5.18 12.47
C ASP A 27 -1.95 5.75 11.32
N GLU A 28 -1.27 6.04 10.20
CA GLU A 28 -1.91 6.58 9.00
C GLU A 28 -1.06 6.34 7.76
N ILE A 29 -1.67 6.42 6.60
CA ILE A 29 -0.97 6.37 5.33
C ILE A 29 -0.65 7.80 4.90
N ILE A 30 0.63 8.08 4.66
CA ILE A 30 1.10 9.39 4.21
C ILE A 30 1.14 9.43 2.68
N ALA A 31 1.62 8.35 2.05
CA ALA A 31 1.66 8.24 0.59
C ALA A 31 1.42 6.81 0.15
N PHE A 32 0.67 6.63 -0.92
CA PHE A 32 0.43 5.34 -1.54
C PHE A 32 0.57 5.54 -3.05
N GLU A 33 1.78 5.33 -3.54
CA GLU A 33 2.14 5.61 -4.92
C GLU A 33 2.70 4.36 -5.60
N PRO A 34 1.82 3.45 -6.09
CA PRO A 34 2.28 2.27 -6.83
C PRO A 34 2.97 2.69 -8.12
N GLU A 35 4.00 1.95 -8.50
CA GLU A 35 4.71 2.20 -9.73
C GLU A 35 3.81 1.86 -10.91
N ILE A 36 3.62 2.83 -11.81
CA ILE A 36 2.79 2.67 -13.00
C ILE A 36 3.73 2.64 -14.21
N PRO A 37 3.69 1.57 -15.04
CA PRO A 37 4.53 1.51 -16.23
C PRO A 37 4.16 2.59 -17.24
N ASP A 38 5.15 3.00 -18.06
CA ASP A 38 4.93 3.98 -19.10
C ASP A 38 3.97 3.47 -20.18
N PRO A 39 3.10 4.34 -20.74
CA PRO A 39 2.23 3.92 -21.83
C PRO A 39 3.03 3.68 -23.13
N PRO A 40 2.55 2.81 -24.05
CA PRO A 40 1.29 2.08 -23.92
C PRO A 40 1.40 0.90 -22.95
N HIS A 41 0.31 0.64 -22.22
CA HIS A 41 0.28 -0.48 -21.30
C HIS A 41 -0.16 -1.76 -22.02
N THR A 42 0.42 -2.91 -21.60
CA THR A 42 -0.08 -4.20 -22.02
C THR A 42 -1.41 -4.48 -21.33
N GLU A 43 -2.15 -5.49 -21.77
CA GLU A 43 -3.39 -5.88 -21.09
C GLU A 43 -3.13 -6.32 -19.66
N GLU A 44 -2.03 -7.03 -19.43
CA GLU A 44 -1.63 -7.47 -18.09
C GLU A 44 -1.31 -6.29 -17.18
N GLU A 45 -0.57 -5.31 -17.70
CA GLU A 45 -0.24 -4.10 -16.94
C GLU A 45 -1.49 -3.28 -16.62
N HIS A 46 -2.41 -3.17 -17.59
CA HIS A 46 -3.66 -2.47 -17.37
C HIS A 46 -4.50 -3.15 -16.29
N ALA A 47 -4.60 -4.47 -16.34
CA ALA A 47 -5.32 -5.24 -15.33
C ALA A 47 -4.72 -5.04 -13.95
N GLU A 48 -3.39 -5.01 -13.84
CA GLU A 48 -2.71 -4.74 -12.57
C GLU A 48 -3.02 -3.34 -12.03
N ILE A 49 -2.98 -2.33 -12.89
CA ILE A 49 -3.32 -0.95 -12.50
C ILE A 49 -4.74 -0.89 -11.95
N MET A 50 -5.67 -1.60 -12.56
CA MET A 50 -7.07 -1.63 -12.11
C MET A 50 -7.24 -2.25 -10.71
N THR A 51 -6.26 -3.01 -10.21
CA THR A 51 -6.32 -3.59 -8.86
C THR A 51 -5.79 -2.67 -7.78
N TYR A 52 -5.20 -1.54 -8.11
CA TYR A 52 -4.53 -0.69 -7.11
C TYR A 52 -5.48 -0.14 -6.06
N THR A 53 -6.67 0.25 -6.43
CA THR A 53 -7.68 0.71 -5.47
C THR A 53 -8.09 -0.41 -4.51
N ALA A 54 -8.25 -1.62 -5.04
CA ALA A 54 -8.58 -2.78 -4.22
C ALA A 54 -7.44 -3.11 -3.25
N ARG A 55 -6.19 -2.97 -3.68
CA ARG A 55 -5.02 -3.17 -2.82
C ARG A 55 -4.96 -2.15 -1.69
N TYR A 56 -5.25 -0.90 -2.00
CA TYR A 56 -5.30 0.15 -0.99
C TYR A 56 -6.37 -0.15 0.06
N ASN A 57 -7.56 -0.52 -0.38
CA ASN A 57 -8.65 -0.86 0.53
C ASN A 57 -8.35 -2.10 1.38
N GLU A 58 -7.69 -3.10 0.78
CA GLU A 58 -7.24 -4.29 1.50
C GLU A 58 -6.25 -3.93 2.60
N LEU A 59 -5.30 -3.04 2.29
CA LEU A 59 -4.31 -2.59 3.26
C LEU A 59 -4.98 -1.90 4.45
N LEU A 60 -5.98 -1.06 4.20
CA LEU A 60 -6.73 -0.40 5.27
C LEU A 60 -7.45 -1.43 6.15
N ARG A 61 -8.04 -2.46 5.54
CA ARG A 61 -8.73 -3.52 6.31
C ARG A 61 -7.74 -4.31 7.15
N ARG A 62 -6.58 -4.66 6.60
CA ARG A 62 -5.53 -5.38 7.32
C ARG A 62 -5.02 -4.56 8.49
N ASN A 63 -4.83 -3.26 8.28
CA ASN A 63 -4.40 -2.36 9.34
C ASN A 63 -5.43 -2.30 10.48
N ARG A 64 -6.71 -2.18 10.14
CA ARG A 64 -7.77 -2.14 11.12
C ARG A 64 -7.82 -3.44 11.94
N ALA A 65 -7.71 -4.58 11.28
CA ALA A 65 -7.70 -5.88 11.95
C ALA A 65 -6.51 -6.00 12.90
N ALA A 66 -5.32 -5.59 12.46
CA ALA A 66 -4.12 -5.64 13.29
C ALA A 66 -4.23 -4.72 14.50
N ARG A 67 -4.82 -3.53 14.36
CA ARG A 67 -5.02 -2.60 15.48
C ARG A 67 -6.01 -3.16 16.49
N ASN A 68 -7.03 -3.85 16.04
CA ASN A 68 -8.02 -4.48 16.94
C ASN A 68 -7.39 -5.63 17.74
N GLU A 69 -6.47 -6.36 17.15
CA GLU A 69 -5.77 -7.47 17.82
C GLU A 69 -4.80 -7.01 18.91
N THR A 70 -4.31 -5.79 18.82
CA THR A 70 -3.32 -5.27 19.76
C THR A 70 -3.91 -4.62 21.01
N ARG A 71 -5.20 -4.70 21.18
CA ARG A 71 -5.88 -4.13 22.36
C ARG A 71 -5.78 -5.03 23.58
#